data_c59d7b0314254b05e1705ac2997dbf77
#
_entry.id   c59d7b0314254b05e1705ac2997dbf77
#
_cell.length_a   1.000
_cell.length_b   1.000
_cell.length_c   1.000
_cell.angle_alpha   90.00
_cell.angle_beta   90.00
_cell.angle_gamma   90.00
#
_symmetry.space_group_name_H-M   'P 1'
#
loop_
_entity.id
_entity.type
_entity.pdbx_description
1 polymer ?
#
loop_
_entity_poly.entity_id
_entity_poly.type
_entity_poly.pdbx_seq_one_letter_code
_entity_poly.pdbx_strand_id
1 'polypeptide(L)'
;MSEPFFRTSCPSCGAPVQVHSPTAITVVCSYCNSMLVLQDNSLRDTGRDSALLQDFSPIQIATTGTHQGQGFTVVGRLQAKYDVGAWNEWYIQFDNGENGWLSEAGDIHVITRQIATPSNAPPFEDIRAGISELDYGKTFVASDVREITLSNAAAQGELPFRLPAQYHNLVADWRCETAFLTLDYSETPPQAFLGSTAQLNQLFLQNTRSEEQIRQSAGSIKGTRQSENCPHCGSSVHWLRGITPTVICPSCGSDLDTSEEKAKLIAANEMRQAQQDALPLPIGTTGKIHGAAYTVIGAVRYEELNPDDAHAALYGSPLSLTPVDWWREYLLYSPSQGFLWLVETSQNKWTLSETLTQFPTLTDNRIPKNAYKLYDYGGRVSYAAGAFYWHIRAGDITYYQDYQQGEAKLSAQRTLQELAWSKNTPVSRKQLATWFQFDGSNAPRYTAQMQPDPVSRQMVWLMVGIFILLNIPAWLKMNDDDFGFSLVLSGVIVYILIHAGRDRSEDDDDD
;
A
#
# COMPACT_ATOMS: atom_id res chain seq x y z
N MET A 1 22.12 -19.14 22.19
CA MET A 1 22.77 -19.05 20.86
C MET A 1 23.57 -20.31 20.65
N SER A 2 23.41 -20.96 19.51
CA SER A 2 24.24 -22.13 19.10
C SER A 2 25.71 -21.73 19.06
N GLU A 3 26.62 -22.69 19.27
CA GLU A 3 28.05 -22.42 19.04
C GLU A 3 28.28 -21.93 17.62
N PRO A 4 29.11 -20.89 17.42
CA PRO A 4 29.40 -20.39 16.08
C PRO A 4 30.12 -21.43 15.25
N PHE A 5 29.67 -21.58 14.01
CA PHE A 5 30.32 -22.46 13.01
C PHE A 5 31.76 -22.08 12.71
N PHE A 6 32.05 -20.75 12.72
CA PHE A 6 33.38 -20.25 12.42
C PHE A 6 33.69 -18.99 13.24
N ARG A 7 34.94 -18.82 13.68
CA ARG A 7 35.41 -17.64 14.44
C ARG A 7 36.68 -17.11 13.83
N THR A 8 36.76 -15.80 13.62
CA THR A 8 37.95 -15.14 13.09
C THR A 8 37.94 -13.65 13.45
N SER A 9 38.93 -12.90 12.99
CA SER A 9 38.98 -11.45 13.12
C SER A 9 38.57 -10.76 11.83
N CYS A 10 37.91 -9.61 11.93
CA CYS A 10 37.60 -8.79 10.77
C CYS A 10 38.86 -8.30 10.08
N PRO A 11 39.04 -8.50 8.77
CA PRO A 11 40.23 -8.04 8.06
C PRO A 11 40.35 -6.52 7.97
N SER A 12 39.22 -5.77 8.13
CA SER A 12 39.22 -4.31 8.05
C SER A 12 39.54 -3.64 9.39
N CYS A 13 38.95 -4.11 10.52
CA CYS A 13 39.09 -3.44 11.81
C CYS A 13 39.68 -4.30 12.93
N GLY A 14 39.95 -5.60 12.69
CA GLY A 14 40.49 -6.52 13.66
C GLY A 14 39.52 -7.05 14.72
N ALA A 15 38.28 -6.57 14.76
CA ALA A 15 37.27 -7.01 15.71
C ALA A 15 36.89 -8.49 15.53
N PRO A 16 36.49 -9.21 16.61
CA PRO A 16 36.10 -10.60 16.51
C PRO A 16 34.81 -10.74 15.68
N VAL A 17 34.83 -11.68 14.75
CA VAL A 17 33.68 -12.07 13.92
C VAL A 17 33.32 -13.51 14.20
N GLN A 18 32.06 -13.78 14.48
CA GLN A 18 31.49 -15.10 14.66
C GLN A 18 30.48 -15.36 13.56
N VAL A 19 30.60 -16.51 12.89
CA VAL A 19 29.67 -16.94 11.84
C VAL A 19 28.90 -18.16 12.37
N HIS A 20 27.58 -18.10 12.33
CA HIS A 20 26.68 -19.11 12.90
C HIS A 20 26.07 -20.00 11.82
N SER A 21 25.82 -19.45 10.63
CA SER A 21 25.27 -20.22 9.52
C SER A 21 26.37 -20.90 8.69
N PRO A 22 26.28 -22.22 8.50
CA PRO A 22 27.22 -22.93 7.63
C PRO A 22 27.09 -22.58 6.14
N THR A 23 25.98 -21.93 5.77
CA THR A 23 25.69 -21.47 4.40
C THR A 23 26.06 -20.00 4.18
N ALA A 24 26.63 -19.32 5.18
CA ALA A 24 27.03 -17.94 5.06
C ALA A 24 28.13 -17.76 3.97
N ILE A 25 27.86 -16.83 3.05
CA ILE A 25 28.84 -16.39 2.04
C ILE A 25 29.22 -14.92 2.27
N THR A 26 28.25 -14.07 2.58
CA THR A 26 28.49 -12.69 3.00
C THR A 26 28.31 -12.56 4.50
N VAL A 27 29.25 -11.85 5.14
CA VAL A 27 29.21 -11.53 6.58
C VAL A 27 29.44 -10.04 6.74
N VAL A 28 28.62 -9.36 7.51
CA VAL A 28 28.82 -7.93 7.82
C VAL A 28 29.40 -7.81 9.22
N CYS A 29 30.53 -7.13 9.33
CA CYS A 29 31.17 -6.90 10.62
C CYS A 29 30.29 -5.98 11.49
N SER A 30 29.93 -6.44 12.69
CA SER A 30 29.09 -5.69 13.63
C SER A 30 29.75 -4.45 14.22
N TYR A 31 31.08 -4.29 14.07
CA TYR A 31 31.85 -3.16 14.60
C TYR A 31 32.08 -2.06 13.57
N CYS A 32 32.52 -2.41 12.35
CA CYS A 32 32.86 -1.42 11.33
C CYS A 32 31.93 -1.41 10.12
N ASN A 33 30.91 -2.28 10.09
CA ASN A 33 29.96 -2.46 9.01
C ASN A 33 30.56 -2.84 7.65
N SER A 34 31.84 -3.22 7.58
CA SER A 34 32.45 -3.70 6.34
C SER A 34 31.80 -5.00 5.90
N MET A 35 31.48 -5.10 4.62
CA MET A 35 30.97 -6.33 4.01
C MET A 35 32.15 -7.26 3.67
N LEU A 36 32.09 -8.44 4.24
CA LEU A 36 33.10 -9.46 4.13
C LEU A 36 32.53 -10.66 3.36
N VAL A 37 33.40 -11.35 2.60
CA VAL A 37 33.03 -12.59 1.94
C VAL A 37 33.83 -13.74 2.60
N LEU A 38 33.07 -14.76 3.04
CA LEU A 38 33.66 -16.02 3.55
C LEU A 38 34.04 -16.90 2.36
N GLN A 39 35.31 -17.15 2.20
CA GLN A 39 35.86 -18.01 1.17
C GLN A 39 37.02 -18.83 1.73
N ASP A 40 37.02 -20.15 1.52
CA ASP A 40 38.07 -21.06 1.96
C ASP A 40 38.44 -20.89 3.45
N ASN A 41 37.43 -20.83 4.32
CA ASN A 41 37.58 -20.58 5.76
C ASN A 41 38.33 -19.29 6.11
N SER A 42 38.28 -18.29 5.27
CA SER A 42 38.81 -16.94 5.53
C SER A 42 37.84 -15.86 5.16
N LEU A 43 37.83 -14.76 5.92
CA LEU A 43 37.06 -13.55 5.59
C LEU A 43 37.91 -12.62 4.74
N ARG A 44 37.38 -12.15 3.63
CA ARG A 44 37.98 -11.14 2.77
C ARG A 44 37.09 -9.88 2.76
N ASP A 45 37.68 -8.73 2.92
CA ASP A 45 37.01 -7.46 2.77
C ASP A 45 36.64 -7.21 1.30
N THR A 46 35.40 -6.83 1.05
CA THR A 46 34.91 -6.48 -0.29
C THR A 46 35.23 -5.03 -0.67
N GLY A 47 35.76 -4.22 0.25
CA GLY A 47 35.97 -2.78 0.09
C GLY A 47 34.65 -1.99 0.13
N ARG A 48 33.57 -2.57 0.64
CA ARG A 48 32.24 -1.94 0.74
C ARG A 48 31.74 -2.01 2.18
N ASP A 49 31.11 -0.92 2.58
CA ASP A 49 30.40 -0.83 3.86
C ASP A 49 28.89 -1.00 3.66
N SER A 50 28.23 -1.54 4.67
CA SER A 50 26.78 -1.66 4.71
C SER A 50 26.19 -0.51 5.51
N ALA A 51 25.29 0.27 4.90
CA ALA A 51 24.56 1.34 5.55
C ALA A 51 23.07 1.01 5.56
N LEU A 52 22.57 0.46 6.67
CA LEU A 52 21.15 0.20 6.88
C LEU A 52 20.41 1.51 7.15
N LEU A 53 19.24 1.66 6.53
CA LEU A 53 18.27 2.64 6.96
C LEU A 53 17.68 2.22 8.30
N GLN A 54 17.52 3.19 9.19
CA GLN A 54 16.81 2.96 10.44
C GLN A 54 15.32 2.78 10.15
N ASP A 55 14.75 1.69 10.60
CA ASP A 55 13.35 1.31 10.38
C ASP A 55 12.61 1.00 11.66
N PHE A 56 11.35 0.64 11.51
CA PHE A 56 10.41 0.36 12.60
C PHE A 56 10.28 -1.12 12.91
N SER A 57 11.00 -1.99 12.22
CA SER A 57 10.92 -3.42 12.49
C SER A 57 11.27 -3.73 13.95
N PRO A 58 10.48 -4.51 14.66
CA PRO A 58 10.88 -5.04 15.97
C PRO A 58 11.95 -6.13 15.85
N ILE A 59 12.15 -6.68 14.65
CA ILE A 59 13.08 -7.77 14.40
C ILE A 59 14.51 -7.24 14.33
N GLN A 60 15.45 -8.02 14.81
CA GLN A 60 16.90 -7.74 14.76
C GLN A 60 17.69 -9.05 14.64
N ILE A 61 18.98 -8.95 14.39
CA ILE A 61 19.87 -10.13 14.43
C ILE A 61 19.78 -10.78 15.83
N ALA A 62 19.76 -12.11 15.84
CA ALA A 62 19.55 -12.96 17.01
C ALA A 62 18.12 -12.89 17.62
N THR A 63 17.15 -12.27 16.94
CA THR A 63 15.74 -12.51 17.27
C THR A 63 15.42 -13.98 17.04
N THR A 64 14.76 -14.60 18.02
CA THR A 64 14.27 -15.98 17.90
C THR A 64 12.75 -15.99 17.83
N GLY A 65 12.20 -17.02 17.22
CA GLY A 65 10.76 -17.18 17.11
C GLY A 65 10.37 -18.63 16.83
N THR A 66 9.09 -18.85 16.66
CA THR A 66 8.54 -20.17 16.30
C THR A 66 7.56 -20.02 15.17
N HIS A 67 7.69 -20.84 14.13
CA HIS A 67 6.77 -20.92 13.01
C HIS A 67 6.38 -22.36 12.75
N GLN A 68 5.07 -22.66 12.75
CA GLN A 68 4.52 -24.02 12.53
C GLN A 68 5.17 -25.09 13.43
N GLY A 69 5.44 -24.74 14.70
CA GLY A 69 6.04 -25.64 15.69
C GLY A 69 7.56 -25.79 15.58
N GLN A 70 8.22 -25.12 14.64
CA GLN A 70 9.68 -25.08 14.52
C GLN A 70 10.26 -23.77 15.03
N GLY A 71 11.25 -23.85 15.90
CA GLY A 71 12.04 -22.69 16.32
C GLY A 71 12.95 -22.19 15.21
N PHE A 72 13.19 -20.88 15.18
CA PHE A 72 14.14 -20.25 14.27
C PHE A 72 14.91 -19.13 14.94
N THR A 73 16.05 -18.79 14.37
CA THR A 73 16.88 -17.64 14.76
C THR A 73 17.18 -16.78 13.54
N VAL A 74 17.06 -15.47 13.67
CA VAL A 74 17.45 -14.50 12.66
C VAL A 74 18.97 -14.35 12.67
N VAL A 75 19.62 -14.71 11.57
CA VAL A 75 21.09 -14.67 11.44
C VAL A 75 21.57 -13.60 10.46
N GLY A 76 20.70 -13.16 9.54
CA GLY A 76 21.04 -12.17 8.55
C GLY A 76 19.87 -11.24 8.22
N ARG A 77 20.18 -10.10 7.63
CA ARG A 77 19.21 -9.13 7.12
C ARG A 77 19.70 -8.56 5.80
N LEU A 78 18.82 -8.54 4.83
CA LEU A 78 18.94 -7.75 3.62
C LEU A 78 17.86 -6.65 3.69
N GLN A 79 18.27 -5.41 3.57
CA GLN A 79 17.33 -4.30 3.38
C GLN A 79 17.38 -3.90 1.91
N ALA A 80 16.28 -4.17 1.24
CA ALA A 80 16.11 -3.86 -0.16
C ALA A 80 15.41 -2.51 -0.32
N LYS A 81 15.97 -1.65 -1.18
CA LYS A 81 15.40 -0.36 -1.56
C LYS A 81 15.09 -0.40 -3.04
N TYR A 82 13.91 0.02 -3.40
CA TYR A 82 13.47 0.14 -4.79
C TYR A 82 12.74 1.48 -4.96
N ASP A 83 12.40 1.84 -6.20
CA ASP A 83 11.86 3.16 -6.53
C ASP A 83 10.58 3.54 -5.77
N VAL A 84 9.85 2.55 -5.25
CA VAL A 84 8.56 2.77 -4.57
C VAL A 84 8.55 2.37 -3.08
N GLY A 85 9.69 2.00 -2.49
CA GLY A 85 9.73 1.66 -1.07
C GLY A 85 10.99 0.93 -0.61
N ALA A 86 10.92 0.40 0.61
CA ALA A 86 11.94 -0.47 1.17
C ALA A 86 11.27 -1.59 1.96
N TRP A 87 11.85 -2.78 1.94
CA TRP A 87 11.42 -3.90 2.75
C TRP A 87 12.62 -4.62 3.35
N ASN A 88 12.37 -5.48 4.34
CA ASN A 88 13.38 -6.31 4.97
C ASN A 88 13.19 -7.77 4.60
N GLU A 89 14.31 -8.42 4.25
CA GLU A 89 14.42 -9.84 4.13
C GLU A 89 15.34 -10.35 5.25
N TRP A 90 14.76 -11.06 6.20
CA TRP A 90 15.49 -11.63 7.32
C TRP A 90 15.85 -13.07 7.00
N TYR A 91 17.16 -13.35 6.90
CA TYR A 91 17.65 -14.70 6.74
C TYR A 91 17.57 -15.42 8.07
N ILE A 92 16.83 -16.52 8.11
CA ILE A 92 16.57 -17.29 9.33
C ILE A 92 17.13 -18.69 9.23
N GLN A 93 17.61 -19.19 10.35
CA GLN A 93 18.03 -20.57 10.52
C GLN A 93 17.09 -21.27 11.47
N PHE A 94 16.51 -22.40 11.03
CA PHE A 94 15.62 -23.21 11.85
C PHE A 94 16.43 -24.17 12.75
N ASP A 95 15.84 -24.60 13.87
CA ASP A 95 16.49 -25.51 14.81
C ASP A 95 16.83 -26.89 14.23
N ASN A 96 16.17 -27.29 13.13
CA ASN A 96 16.47 -28.51 12.37
C ASN A 96 17.64 -28.37 11.39
N GLY A 97 18.27 -27.19 11.34
CA GLY A 97 19.40 -26.88 10.44
C GLY A 97 19.01 -26.39 9.06
N GLU A 98 17.72 -26.36 8.71
CA GLU A 98 17.24 -25.73 7.47
C GLU A 98 17.33 -24.21 7.56
N ASN A 99 17.32 -23.56 6.41
CA ASN A 99 17.31 -22.12 6.31
C ASN A 99 16.03 -21.64 5.61
N GLY A 100 15.70 -20.37 5.82
CA GLY A 100 14.55 -19.73 5.21
C GLY A 100 14.67 -18.23 5.25
N TRP A 101 13.59 -17.59 4.81
CA TRP A 101 13.45 -16.14 4.79
C TRP A 101 12.20 -15.73 5.56
N LEU A 102 12.33 -14.71 6.34
CA LEU A 102 11.20 -13.97 6.93
C LEU A 102 11.18 -12.62 6.24
N SER A 103 10.27 -12.47 5.27
CA SER A 103 10.04 -11.22 4.54
C SER A 103 9.11 -10.31 5.34
N GLU A 104 9.41 -9.02 5.38
CA GLU A 104 8.65 -8.01 6.09
C GLU A 104 8.40 -6.84 5.15
N ALA A 105 7.16 -6.70 4.66
CA ALA A 105 6.71 -5.63 3.79
C ALA A 105 5.43 -5.00 4.38
N GLY A 106 5.57 -3.81 4.98
CA GLY A 106 4.47 -3.18 5.71
C GLY A 106 3.95 -4.06 6.85
N ASP A 107 2.67 -4.47 6.76
CA ASP A 107 2.02 -5.33 7.77
C ASP A 107 2.09 -6.81 7.44
N ILE A 108 2.62 -7.17 6.28
CA ILE A 108 2.67 -8.55 5.82
C ILE A 108 4.02 -9.15 6.18
N HIS A 109 3.98 -10.25 6.93
CA HIS A 109 5.14 -11.07 7.26
C HIS A 109 4.96 -12.44 6.61
N VAL A 110 6.00 -12.92 5.96
CA VAL A 110 5.98 -14.18 5.22
C VAL A 110 7.20 -15.00 5.59
N ILE A 111 7.02 -16.26 5.96
CA ILE A 111 8.13 -17.19 6.15
C ILE A 111 8.14 -18.18 4.99
N THR A 112 9.25 -18.22 4.25
CA THR A 112 9.43 -19.09 3.10
C THR A 112 10.69 -19.92 3.21
N ARG A 113 10.71 -21.04 2.47
CA ARG A 113 11.88 -21.87 2.24
C ARG A 113 12.03 -22.13 0.75
N GLN A 114 13.26 -22.28 0.31
CA GLN A 114 13.55 -22.64 -1.07
C GLN A 114 13.01 -24.04 -1.39
N ILE A 115 12.39 -24.19 -2.52
CA ILE A 115 11.87 -25.46 -3.06
C ILE A 115 12.37 -25.67 -4.49
N ALA A 116 12.12 -26.85 -5.03
CA ALA A 116 12.29 -27.08 -6.46
C ALA A 116 11.29 -26.22 -7.25
N THR A 117 11.74 -25.61 -8.32
CA THR A 117 10.88 -24.79 -9.18
C THR A 117 9.72 -25.60 -9.73
N PRO A 118 8.46 -25.13 -9.62
CA PRO A 118 7.32 -25.76 -10.25
C PRO A 118 7.54 -25.94 -11.76
N SER A 119 7.28 -27.13 -12.28
CA SER A 119 7.49 -27.41 -13.71
C SER A 119 6.59 -26.62 -14.65
N ASN A 120 5.52 -26.05 -14.13
CA ASN A 120 4.55 -25.20 -14.82
C ASN A 120 4.73 -23.71 -14.47
N ALA A 121 5.87 -23.31 -13.92
CA ALA A 121 6.19 -21.90 -13.68
C ALA A 121 6.12 -21.13 -15.02
N PRO A 122 5.26 -20.08 -15.11
CA PRO A 122 5.11 -19.31 -16.35
C PRO A 122 6.32 -18.41 -16.60
N PRO A 123 6.57 -17.97 -17.85
CA PRO A 123 7.49 -16.88 -18.13
C PRO A 123 7.02 -15.60 -17.43
N PHE A 124 7.98 -14.78 -16.96
CA PHE A 124 7.65 -13.55 -16.20
C PHE A 124 6.74 -12.59 -16.99
N GLU A 125 7.00 -12.42 -18.28
CA GLU A 125 6.25 -11.54 -19.17
C GLU A 125 4.77 -11.89 -19.33
N ASP A 126 4.40 -13.14 -19.02
CA ASP A 126 3.01 -13.62 -19.11
C ASP A 126 2.25 -13.45 -17.78
N ILE A 127 2.93 -13.06 -16.71
CA ILE A 127 2.33 -12.94 -15.39
C ILE A 127 1.64 -11.58 -15.24
N ARG A 128 0.41 -11.59 -14.71
CA ARG A 128 -0.38 -10.40 -14.43
C ARG A 128 -1.01 -10.52 -13.04
N ALA A 129 -0.77 -9.52 -12.20
CA ALA A 129 -1.31 -9.47 -10.84
C ALA A 129 -2.85 -9.53 -10.84
N GLY A 130 -3.40 -10.40 -10.00
CA GLY A 130 -4.84 -10.63 -9.86
C GLY A 130 -5.48 -11.39 -11.03
N ILE A 131 -4.71 -11.79 -12.05
CA ILE A 131 -5.20 -12.46 -13.26
C ILE A 131 -4.55 -13.82 -13.44
N SER A 132 -3.25 -13.92 -13.35
CA SER A 132 -2.53 -15.18 -13.57
C SER A 132 -2.71 -16.13 -12.40
N GLU A 133 -2.84 -17.41 -12.72
CA GLU A 133 -2.99 -18.50 -11.77
C GLU A 133 -1.89 -19.54 -11.98
N LEU A 134 -1.44 -20.15 -10.89
CA LEU A 134 -0.43 -21.20 -10.89
C LEU A 134 -0.89 -22.35 -9.99
N ASP A 135 -1.01 -23.55 -10.56
CA ASP A 135 -1.37 -24.74 -9.80
C ASP A 135 -0.11 -25.41 -9.23
N TYR A 136 -0.02 -25.44 -7.91
CA TYR A 136 1.04 -26.14 -7.17
C TYR A 136 0.46 -26.76 -5.89
N GLY A 137 -0.23 -27.88 -6.04
CA GLY A 137 -1.01 -28.50 -4.96
C GLY A 137 -2.27 -27.72 -4.52
N LYS A 138 -2.30 -26.44 -4.84
CA LYS A 138 -3.40 -25.47 -4.69
C LYS A 138 -3.31 -24.50 -5.85
N THR A 139 -4.40 -23.82 -6.15
CA THR A 139 -4.40 -22.73 -7.14
C THR A 139 -3.97 -21.44 -6.47
N PHE A 140 -2.80 -20.95 -6.84
CA PHE A 140 -2.25 -19.67 -6.41
C PHE A 140 -2.63 -18.58 -7.41
N VAL A 141 -2.89 -17.38 -6.92
CA VAL A 141 -3.12 -16.18 -7.73
C VAL A 141 -1.91 -15.25 -7.61
N ALA A 142 -1.41 -14.75 -8.72
CA ALA A 142 -0.35 -13.74 -8.71
C ALA A 142 -0.81 -12.50 -7.94
N SER A 143 -0.13 -12.16 -6.87
CA SER A 143 -0.50 -11.02 -5.99
C SER A 143 0.41 -9.82 -6.17
N ASP A 144 1.68 -10.04 -6.50
CA ASP A 144 2.65 -8.98 -6.76
C ASP A 144 3.58 -9.42 -7.90
N VAL A 145 3.80 -8.55 -8.88
CA VAL A 145 4.63 -8.83 -10.07
C VAL A 145 5.49 -7.60 -10.33
N ARG A 146 6.77 -7.70 -10.01
CA ARG A 146 7.65 -6.52 -10.03
C ARG A 146 8.98 -6.78 -10.70
N GLU A 147 9.44 -5.75 -11.39
CA GLU A 147 10.82 -5.55 -11.73
C GLU A 147 11.47 -4.74 -10.61
N ILE A 148 12.49 -5.31 -9.99
CA ILE A 148 13.18 -4.73 -8.84
C ILE A 148 14.58 -4.36 -9.23
N THR A 149 14.92 -3.09 -9.16
CA THR A 149 16.29 -2.62 -9.28
C THR A 149 16.78 -2.19 -7.91
N LEU A 150 17.63 -3.00 -7.29
CA LEU A 150 18.23 -2.66 -6.01
C LEU A 150 19.54 -1.92 -6.26
N SER A 151 19.55 -0.63 -5.97
CA SER A 151 20.77 0.16 -5.86
C SER A 151 21.14 0.30 -4.38
N ASN A 152 22.39 -0.05 -4.03
CA ASN A 152 22.88 0.08 -2.66
C ASN A 152 22.12 -0.74 -1.61
N ALA A 153 21.74 -1.97 -1.92
CA ALA A 153 21.20 -2.88 -0.92
C ALA A 153 22.14 -2.98 0.29
N ALA A 154 21.57 -2.81 1.48
CA ALA A 154 22.31 -2.88 2.73
C ALA A 154 22.06 -4.22 3.42
N ALA A 155 23.09 -4.77 4.05
CA ALA A 155 23.02 -6.03 4.74
C ALA A 155 23.47 -5.91 6.21
N GLN A 156 23.06 -6.88 7.03
CA GLN A 156 23.52 -7.05 8.40
C GLN A 156 23.61 -8.56 8.73
N GLY A 157 24.58 -8.95 9.53
CA GLY A 157 24.75 -10.36 9.89
C GLY A 157 25.27 -11.20 8.73
N GLU A 158 24.65 -12.34 8.49
CA GLU A 158 25.09 -13.39 7.59
C GLU A 158 24.09 -13.60 6.45
N LEU A 159 24.56 -13.68 5.20
CA LEU A 159 23.74 -13.96 4.03
C LEU A 159 24.28 -15.14 3.23
N PRO A 160 23.42 -15.97 2.59
CA PRO A 160 23.84 -17.16 1.86
C PRO A 160 24.34 -16.88 0.44
N PHE A 161 24.52 -15.63 0.05
CA PHE A 161 24.98 -15.22 -1.27
C PHE A 161 25.91 -14.00 -1.20
N ARG A 162 26.60 -13.73 -2.28
CA ARG A 162 27.37 -12.48 -2.45
C ARG A 162 26.42 -11.35 -2.82
N LEU A 163 26.42 -10.28 -2.03
CA LEU A 163 25.60 -9.11 -2.31
C LEU A 163 26.22 -8.27 -3.44
N PRO A 164 25.62 -8.20 -4.63
CA PRO A 164 26.13 -7.38 -5.73
C PRO A 164 25.96 -5.88 -5.42
N ALA A 165 26.71 -5.04 -6.14
CA ALA A 165 26.60 -3.59 -6.00
C ALA A 165 25.29 -3.04 -6.59
N GLN A 166 24.83 -3.64 -7.67
CA GLN A 166 23.53 -3.42 -8.28
C GLN A 166 22.90 -4.79 -8.53
N TYR A 167 21.62 -4.87 -8.26
CA TYR A 167 20.85 -6.08 -8.44
C TYR A 167 19.57 -5.71 -9.18
N HIS A 168 19.36 -6.36 -10.31
CA HIS A 168 18.15 -6.26 -11.10
C HIS A 168 17.47 -7.62 -11.08
N ASN A 169 16.23 -7.66 -10.66
CA ASN A 169 15.50 -8.90 -10.54
C ASN A 169 14.04 -8.73 -10.96
N LEU A 170 13.49 -9.80 -11.49
CA LEU A 170 12.09 -9.94 -11.80
C LEU A 170 11.50 -10.93 -10.80
N VAL A 171 10.51 -10.51 -10.03
CA VAL A 171 9.92 -11.30 -8.95
C VAL A 171 8.41 -11.35 -9.11
N ALA A 172 7.83 -12.52 -8.92
CA ALA A 172 6.39 -12.70 -8.86
C ALA A 172 6.01 -13.43 -7.57
N ASP A 173 5.15 -12.81 -6.79
CA ASP A 173 4.57 -13.38 -5.58
C ASP A 173 3.16 -13.88 -5.83
N TRP A 174 2.89 -15.09 -5.32
CA TRP A 174 1.66 -15.81 -5.54
C TRP A 174 1.03 -16.17 -4.20
N ARG A 175 -0.27 -16.02 -4.09
CA ARG A 175 -1.00 -16.24 -2.84
C ARG A 175 -2.17 -17.19 -2.99
N CYS A 176 -2.35 -18.03 -1.96
CA CYS A 176 -3.52 -18.89 -1.79
C CYS A 176 -3.78 -19.06 -0.29
N GLU A 177 -4.81 -18.44 0.24
CA GLU A 177 -5.09 -18.41 1.70
C GLU A 177 -3.88 -17.88 2.49
N THR A 178 -3.30 -18.67 3.40
CA THR A 178 -2.06 -18.34 4.08
C THR A 178 -0.82 -18.76 3.32
N ALA A 179 -0.95 -19.61 2.28
CA ALA A 179 0.17 -20.05 1.47
C ALA A 179 0.71 -18.91 0.59
N PHE A 180 2.03 -18.87 0.49
CA PHE A 180 2.77 -17.86 -0.24
C PHE A 180 3.87 -18.53 -1.06
N LEU A 181 3.96 -18.21 -2.33
CA LEU A 181 4.97 -18.72 -3.24
C LEU A 181 5.63 -17.54 -3.96
N THR A 182 6.94 -17.42 -3.86
CA THR A 182 7.73 -16.44 -4.62
C THR A 182 8.46 -17.17 -5.75
N LEU A 183 8.38 -16.63 -6.96
CA LEU A 183 9.23 -17.00 -8.09
C LEU A 183 10.19 -15.84 -8.38
N ASP A 184 11.48 -16.11 -8.22
CA ASP A 184 12.59 -15.20 -8.48
C ASP A 184 13.24 -15.55 -9.81
N TYR A 185 13.11 -14.68 -10.79
CA TYR A 185 13.58 -14.86 -12.17
C TYR A 185 15.00 -14.35 -12.40
N SER A 186 15.81 -14.17 -11.35
CA SER A 186 17.24 -13.84 -11.47
C SER A 186 18.04 -14.92 -12.18
N GLU A 187 17.53 -16.14 -12.19
CA GLU A 187 18.14 -17.32 -12.84
C GLU A 187 17.14 -18.05 -13.73
N THR A 188 17.62 -18.96 -14.57
CA THR A 188 16.79 -19.83 -15.42
C THR A 188 17.15 -21.30 -15.15
N PRO A 189 16.22 -22.15 -14.66
CA PRO A 189 14.83 -21.81 -14.26
C PRO A 189 14.79 -20.89 -13.05
N PRO A 190 13.64 -20.18 -12.81
CA PRO A 190 13.51 -19.27 -11.69
C PRO A 190 13.67 -20.00 -10.36
N GLN A 191 14.23 -19.33 -9.35
CA GLN A 191 14.24 -19.86 -8.00
C GLN A 191 12.85 -19.78 -7.39
N ALA A 192 12.44 -20.78 -6.62
CA ALA A 192 11.13 -20.85 -6.01
C ALA A 192 11.23 -20.94 -4.48
N PHE A 193 10.42 -20.14 -3.80
CA PHE A 193 10.32 -20.10 -2.35
C PHE A 193 8.88 -20.27 -1.92
N LEU A 194 8.60 -21.34 -1.17
CA LEU A 194 7.25 -21.64 -0.69
C LEU A 194 7.18 -21.48 0.84
N GLY A 195 6.08 -20.94 1.29
CA GLY A 195 5.83 -20.79 2.72
C GLY A 195 4.43 -20.25 3.03
N SER A 196 4.36 -19.45 4.05
CA SER A 196 3.07 -18.89 4.49
C SER A 196 3.22 -17.51 5.13
N THR A 197 2.14 -16.75 5.05
CA THR A 197 1.97 -15.52 5.82
C THR A 197 1.85 -15.84 7.31
N ALA A 198 2.35 -14.94 8.14
CA ALA A 198 2.27 -15.03 9.59
C ALA A 198 1.98 -13.64 10.19
N GLN A 199 1.26 -13.62 11.31
CA GLN A 199 1.16 -12.41 12.13
C GLN A 199 2.32 -12.39 13.13
N LEU A 200 2.89 -11.23 13.42
CA LEU A 200 4.01 -11.10 14.35
C LEU A 200 3.73 -11.74 15.72
N ASN A 201 2.52 -11.58 16.23
CA ASN A 201 2.11 -12.17 17.52
C ASN A 201 2.05 -13.71 17.50
N GLN A 202 1.91 -14.33 16.33
CA GLN A 202 1.90 -15.79 16.15
C GLN A 202 3.31 -16.39 16.03
N LEU A 203 4.32 -15.55 15.81
CA LEU A 203 5.71 -15.97 15.72
C LEU A 203 6.39 -16.10 17.08
N PHE A 204 5.75 -15.69 18.18
CA PHE A 204 6.29 -15.74 19.56
C PHE A 204 7.73 -15.21 19.63
N LEU A 205 7.97 -14.07 19.00
CA LEU A 205 9.30 -13.48 18.87
C LEU A 205 9.90 -13.13 20.24
N GLN A 206 11.17 -13.44 20.40
CA GLN A 206 11.99 -13.08 21.56
C GLN A 206 13.23 -12.34 21.11
N ASN A 207 13.87 -11.60 22.04
CA ASN A 207 15.04 -10.78 21.74
C ASN A 207 14.77 -9.77 20.61
N THR A 208 13.58 -9.18 20.60
CA THR A 208 13.19 -8.10 19.69
C THR A 208 13.74 -6.76 20.18
N ARG A 209 13.77 -5.79 19.28
CA ARG A 209 14.03 -4.39 19.64
C ARG A 209 12.90 -3.89 20.55
N SER A 210 13.25 -3.21 21.62
CA SER A 210 12.25 -2.58 22.47
C SER A 210 11.61 -1.37 21.75
N GLU A 211 10.41 -0.99 22.16
CA GLU A 211 9.72 0.19 21.64
C GLU A 211 10.57 1.45 21.76
N GLU A 212 11.35 1.57 22.84
CA GLU A 212 12.28 2.67 23.07
C GLU A 212 13.44 2.64 22.05
N GLN A 213 14.03 1.47 21.79
CA GLN A 213 15.07 1.29 20.79
C GLN A 213 14.57 1.64 19.38
N ILE A 214 13.34 1.19 19.06
CA ILE A 214 12.69 1.52 17.77
C ILE A 214 12.52 3.03 17.66
N ARG A 215 11.98 3.69 18.69
CA ARG A 215 11.79 5.15 18.69
C ARG A 215 13.10 5.91 18.57
N GLN A 216 14.16 5.46 19.22
CA GLN A 216 15.47 6.10 19.17
C GLN A 216 16.14 5.91 17.82
N SER A 217 16.01 4.74 17.20
CA SER A 217 16.66 4.42 15.93
C SER A 217 15.88 4.92 14.73
N ALA A 218 14.56 4.77 14.73
CA ALA A 218 13.70 5.16 13.62
C ALA A 218 13.32 6.66 13.61
N GLY A 219 13.89 7.44 14.52
CA GLY A 219 13.51 8.83 14.73
C GLY A 219 12.20 8.92 15.52
N SER A 220 12.30 9.33 16.78
CA SER A 220 11.16 9.38 17.68
C SER A 220 10.02 10.20 17.10
N ILE A 221 8.82 9.65 17.21
CA ILE A 221 7.57 10.37 16.98
C ILE A 221 7.46 11.60 17.91
N LYS A 222 8.18 11.59 19.04
CA LYS A 222 8.31 12.70 19.99
C LYS A 222 9.71 13.28 19.93
N GLY A 223 10.00 14.25 19.06
CA GLY A 223 11.15 15.13 19.21
C GLY A 223 12.21 15.12 18.13
N THR A 224 12.26 14.15 17.25
CA THR A 224 13.07 14.22 16.03
C THR A 224 12.20 14.11 14.80
N ARG A 225 11.16 14.93 14.75
CA ARG A 225 10.64 15.38 13.47
C ARG A 225 11.79 16.09 12.80
N GLN A 226 12.37 15.51 11.78
CA GLN A 226 13.14 16.34 10.88
C GLN A 226 12.15 17.28 10.22
N SER A 227 12.40 18.56 10.32
CA SER A 227 11.67 19.55 9.58
C SER A 227 12.67 20.28 8.71
N GLU A 228 12.40 20.33 7.45
CA GLU A 228 13.16 21.10 6.49
C GLU A 228 12.20 21.90 5.63
N ASN A 229 12.70 22.94 5.02
CA ASN A 229 11.90 23.67 4.05
C ASN A 229 11.88 22.90 2.74
N CYS A 230 10.69 22.71 2.19
CA CYS A 230 10.50 22.11 0.89
C CYS A 230 11.36 22.85 -0.15
N PRO A 231 12.24 22.19 -0.89
CA PRO A 231 13.12 22.85 -1.86
C PRO A 231 12.36 23.48 -3.02
N HIS A 232 11.08 23.14 -3.22
CA HIS A 232 10.24 23.72 -4.27
C HIS A 232 9.47 24.96 -3.83
N CYS A 233 8.82 24.94 -2.63
CA CYS A 233 7.93 26.02 -2.19
C CYS A 233 8.35 26.72 -0.89
N GLY A 234 9.39 26.25 -0.22
CA GLY A 234 9.88 26.81 1.03
C GLY A 234 9.03 26.49 2.28
N SER A 235 7.91 25.81 2.15
CA SER A 235 7.07 25.43 3.29
C SER A 235 7.75 24.34 4.13
N SER A 236 7.53 24.39 5.45
CA SER A 236 8.08 23.39 6.36
C SER A 236 7.43 22.02 6.10
N VAL A 237 8.25 21.01 5.85
CA VAL A 237 7.86 19.61 5.67
C VAL A 237 8.40 18.81 6.83
N HIS A 238 7.54 17.94 7.39
CA HIS A 238 7.88 17.07 8.52
C HIS A 238 7.78 15.62 8.08
N TRP A 239 8.78 14.81 8.43
CA TRP A 239 8.74 13.36 8.16
C TRP A 239 9.35 12.57 9.31
N LEU A 240 9.07 11.28 9.30
CA LEU A 240 9.65 10.32 10.24
C LEU A 240 10.84 9.65 9.57
N ARG A 241 12.04 9.95 10.06
CA ARG A 241 13.28 9.36 9.54
C ARG A 241 13.22 7.85 9.64
N GLY A 242 13.53 7.17 8.54
CA GLY A 242 13.65 5.70 8.49
C GLY A 242 12.37 4.91 8.22
N ILE A 243 11.17 5.55 8.17
CA ILE A 243 9.93 4.87 7.77
C ILE A 243 9.73 4.92 6.26
N THR A 244 9.95 6.09 5.69
CA THR A 244 9.56 6.35 4.31
C THR A 244 10.70 6.96 3.53
N PRO A 245 10.99 6.43 2.34
CA PRO A 245 11.97 7.05 1.45
C PRO A 245 11.45 8.35 0.85
N THR A 246 10.13 8.58 0.87
CA THR A 246 9.51 9.75 0.22
C THR A 246 8.45 10.41 1.09
N VAL A 247 8.35 11.73 0.98
CA VAL A 247 7.32 12.55 1.62
C VAL A 247 6.74 13.49 0.59
N ILE A 248 5.43 13.59 0.57
CA ILE A 248 4.75 14.57 -0.27
C ILE A 248 4.57 15.86 0.53
N CYS A 249 5.07 16.97 -0.01
CA CYS A 249 4.95 18.27 0.63
C CYS A 249 3.47 18.67 0.78
N PRO A 250 2.98 18.93 2.00
CA PRO A 250 1.56 19.27 2.20
C PRO A 250 1.17 20.63 1.61
N SER A 251 2.15 21.47 1.27
CA SER A 251 1.88 22.80 0.72
C SER A 251 1.89 22.87 -0.80
N CYS A 252 2.73 22.10 -1.49
CA CYS A 252 2.85 22.16 -2.95
C CYS A 252 2.70 20.81 -3.65
N GLY A 253 2.46 19.73 -2.90
CA GLY A 253 2.31 18.39 -3.45
C GLY A 253 3.58 17.82 -4.12
N SER A 254 4.73 18.49 -3.94
CA SER A 254 5.99 17.99 -4.48
C SER A 254 6.44 16.74 -3.73
N ASP A 255 6.96 15.80 -4.49
CA ASP A 255 7.51 14.54 -3.99
C ASP A 255 8.97 14.75 -3.58
N LEU A 256 9.30 14.39 -2.36
CA LEU A 256 10.59 14.63 -1.73
C LEU A 256 11.22 13.31 -1.29
N ASP A 257 12.44 13.05 -1.73
CA ASP A 257 13.26 11.95 -1.21
C ASP A 257 13.78 12.32 0.18
N THR A 258 13.44 11.53 1.17
CA THR A 258 13.85 11.70 2.56
C THR A 258 14.74 10.56 3.05
N SER A 259 15.27 9.75 2.14
CA SER A 259 16.19 8.65 2.45
C SER A 259 17.54 9.12 3.01
N GLU A 260 17.93 10.37 2.74
CA GLU A 260 19.11 11.03 3.28
C GLU A 260 18.75 12.00 4.42
N GLU A 261 19.74 12.68 4.99
CA GLU A 261 19.51 13.67 6.05
C GLU A 261 18.73 14.91 5.57
N LYS A 262 18.82 15.22 4.29
CA LYS A 262 18.14 16.36 3.66
C LYS A 262 17.10 15.87 2.65
N ALA A 263 15.94 16.52 2.65
CA ALA A 263 14.91 16.26 1.66
C ALA A 263 15.36 16.75 0.27
N LYS A 264 15.31 15.85 -0.70
CA LYS A 264 15.60 16.15 -2.12
C LYS A 264 14.32 16.14 -2.92
N LEU A 265 14.20 17.07 -3.86
CA LEU A 265 13.06 17.13 -4.76
C LEU A 265 13.13 15.99 -5.78
N ILE A 266 12.14 15.09 -5.78
CA ILE A 266 11.97 14.04 -6.80
C ILE A 266 11.10 14.57 -7.92
N ALA A 267 9.92 15.12 -7.59
CA ALA A 267 8.97 15.66 -8.54
C ALA A 267 8.26 16.88 -7.96
N ALA A 268 8.04 17.91 -8.79
CA ALA A 268 7.23 19.06 -8.43
C ALA A 268 5.78 18.83 -8.90
N ASN A 269 4.81 19.05 -8.01
CA ASN A 269 3.40 18.93 -8.34
C ASN A 269 2.74 20.33 -8.39
N GLU A 270 1.99 20.58 -9.45
CA GLU A 270 1.26 21.84 -9.66
C GLU A 270 -0.12 21.89 -8.99
N MET A 271 -0.56 20.79 -8.37
CA MET A 271 -1.89 20.66 -7.78
C MET A 271 -2.05 21.44 -6.46
N ARG A 272 -1.96 22.75 -6.51
CA ARG A 272 -2.15 23.62 -5.34
C ARG A 272 -3.59 23.65 -4.79
N GLN A 273 -4.59 23.32 -5.58
CA GLN A 273 -6.00 23.44 -5.17
C GLN A 273 -6.43 22.39 -4.15
N ALA A 274 -5.90 21.17 -4.22
CA ALA A 274 -6.21 20.11 -3.26
C ALA A 274 -5.61 20.34 -1.86
N GLN A 275 -4.68 21.27 -1.72
CA GLN A 275 -3.91 21.52 -0.48
C GLN A 275 -4.63 22.44 0.51
N GLN A 276 -5.67 23.14 0.10
CA GLN A 276 -6.38 24.10 0.94
C GLN A 276 -7.39 23.45 1.89
N ASP A 277 -7.67 22.17 1.70
CA ASP A 277 -8.60 21.45 2.56
C ASP A 277 -7.89 21.06 3.86
N ALA A 278 -8.28 21.67 4.97
CA ALA A 278 -7.83 21.24 6.28
C ALA A 278 -8.23 19.77 6.49
N LEU A 279 -7.26 18.92 6.85
CA LEU A 279 -7.56 17.53 7.18
C LEU A 279 -8.39 17.47 8.47
N PRO A 280 -9.58 16.85 8.47
CA PRO A 280 -10.39 16.67 9.68
C PRO A 280 -9.59 15.99 10.80
N LEU A 281 -8.73 15.02 10.44
CA LEU A 281 -7.81 14.36 11.34
C LEU A 281 -6.36 14.75 10.95
N PRO A 282 -5.74 15.74 11.61
CA PRO A 282 -4.42 16.24 11.22
C PRO A 282 -3.32 15.20 11.37
N ILE A 283 -2.33 15.26 10.47
CA ILE A 283 -1.12 14.45 10.58
C ILE A 283 -0.38 14.77 11.89
N GLY A 284 0.05 13.73 12.61
CA GLY A 284 0.64 13.81 13.95
C GLY A 284 -0.38 13.67 15.08
N THR A 285 -1.69 13.61 14.79
CA THR A 285 -2.71 13.29 15.79
C THR A 285 -2.50 11.87 16.30
N THR A 286 -2.59 11.71 17.62
CA THR A 286 -2.46 10.40 18.28
C THR A 286 -3.81 9.96 18.82
N GLY A 287 -4.10 8.67 18.68
CA GLY A 287 -5.32 8.06 19.19
C GLY A 287 -5.06 6.68 19.78
N LYS A 288 -6.06 6.12 20.45
CA LYS A 288 -5.98 4.78 21.03
C LYS A 288 -7.03 3.88 20.42
N ILE A 289 -6.59 2.95 19.56
CA ILE A 289 -7.45 1.99 18.87
C ILE A 289 -7.17 0.60 19.42
N HIS A 290 -8.22 -0.13 19.85
CA HIS A 290 -8.11 -1.48 20.42
C HIS A 290 -7.05 -1.60 21.54
N GLY A 291 -6.84 -0.52 22.31
CA GLY A 291 -5.88 -0.49 23.40
C GLY A 291 -4.45 -0.07 23.01
N ALA A 292 -4.09 -0.02 21.74
CA ALA A 292 -2.79 0.42 21.24
C ALA A 292 -2.81 1.90 20.81
N ALA A 293 -1.68 2.58 20.98
CA ALA A 293 -1.51 3.95 20.55
C ALA A 293 -1.13 4.00 19.06
N TYR A 294 -1.86 4.80 18.29
CA TYR A 294 -1.60 5.05 16.87
C TYR A 294 -1.40 6.52 16.61
N THR A 295 -0.53 6.85 15.67
CA THR A 295 -0.31 8.20 15.18
C THR A 295 -0.68 8.29 13.71
N VAL A 296 -1.43 9.32 13.32
CA VAL A 296 -1.67 9.64 11.92
C VAL A 296 -0.37 10.11 11.29
N ILE A 297 0.17 9.36 10.33
CA ILE A 297 1.45 9.69 9.69
C ILE A 297 1.28 10.17 8.24
N GLY A 298 0.18 9.81 7.60
CA GLY A 298 -0.12 10.22 6.22
C GLY A 298 -1.60 10.33 5.96
N ALA A 299 -1.97 11.07 4.93
CA ALA A 299 -3.32 11.19 4.42
C ALA A 299 -3.31 11.24 2.89
N VAL A 300 -4.20 10.48 2.27
CA VAL A 300 -4.39 10.42 0.83
C VAL A 300 -5.84 10.74 0.50
N ARG A 301 -6.07 11.58 -0.48
CA ARG A 301 -7.41 11.82 -1.04
C ARG A 301 -7.48 11.18 -2.42
N TYR A 302 -8.51 10.40 -2.60
CA TYR A 302 -8.85 9.79 -3.87
C TYR A 302 -10.08 10.47 -4.48
N GLU A 303 -10.07 10.58 -5.78
CA GLU A 303 -11.24 10.83 -6.60
C GLU A 303 -11.81 9.50 -7.05
N GLU A 304 -13.09 9.27 -6.79
CA GLU A 304 -13.77 8.07 -7.25
C GLU A 304 -14.04 8.17 -8.74
N LEU A 305 -13.69 7.12 -9.48
CA LEU A 305 -13.89 7.00 -10.92
C LEU A 305 -14.88 5.88 -11.23
N ASN A 306 -15.58 5.99 -12.35
CA ASN A 306 -16.33 4.86 -12.87
C ASN A 306 -15.41 3.66 -13.09
N PRO A 307 -15.88 2.42 -12.83
CA PRO A 307 -15.06 1.22 -12.94
C PRO A 307 -14.51 1.00 -14.35
N ASP A 308 -15.29 1.28 -15.40
CA ASP A 308 -14.86 1.13 -16.80
C ASP A 308 -13.75 2.11 -17.15
N ASP A 309 -13.84 3.35 -16.67
CA ASP A 309 -12.81 4.39 -16.89
C ASP A 309 -11.50 4.02 -16.15
N ALA A 310 -11.59 3.55 -14.92
CA ALA A 310 -10.43 3.11 -14.15
C ALA A 310 -9.77 1.87 -14.77
N HIS A 311 -10.56 0.91 -15.23
CA HIS A 311 -10.05 -0.28 -15.91
C HIS A 311 -9.35 0.11 -17.22
N ALA A 312 -9.97 0.98 -18.02
CA ALA A 312 -9.37 1.47 -19.27
C ALA A 312 -8.07 2.24 -19.02
N ALA A 313 -7.99 3.04 -17.95
CA ALA A 313 -6.79 3.77 -17.59
C ALA A 313 -5.63 2.84 -17.18
N LEU A 314 -5.91 1.76 -16.46
CA LEU A 314 -4.89 0.77 -16.09
C LEU A 314 -4.35 0.02 -17.31
N TYR A 315 -5.18 -0.27 -18.30
CA TYR A 315 -4.78 -1.07 -19.47
C TYR A 315 -4.49 -0.25 -20.76
N GLY A 316 -4.33 1.07 -20.64
CA GLY A 316 -3.71 1.89 -21.68
C GLY A 316 -4.65 2.62 -22.63
N SER A 317 -5.92 2.78 -22.29
CA SER A 317 -6.87 3.59 -23.08
C SER A 317 -7.28 4.84 -22.31
N PRO A 318 -6.63 6.00 -22.47
CA PRO A 318 -6.97 7.19 -21.71
C PRO A 318 -8.38 7.67 -22.12
N LEU A 319 -9.33 7.55 -21.21
CA LEU A 319 -10.66 8.14 -21.28
C LEU A 319 -10.69 9.46 -20.51
N SER A 320 -11.75 10.22 -20.69
CA SER A 320 -11.99 11.39 -19.84
C SER A 320 -12.31 10.92 -18.42
N LEU A 321 -11.32 10.98 -17.52
CA LEU A 321 -11.45 10.53 -16.14
C LEU A 321 -12.20 11.59 -15.32
N THR A 322 -13.53 11.58 -15.38
CA THR A 322 -14.38 12.48 -14.61
C THR A 322 -14.68 11.85 -13.25
N PRO A 323 -14.31 12.51 -12.13
CA PRO A 323 -14.64 12.00 -10.81
C PRO A 323 -16.16 12.01 -10.57
N VAL A 324 -16.66 10.96 -9.91
CA VAL A 324 -18.06 10.84 -9.50
C VAL A 324 -18.26 11.12 -8.02
N ASP A 325 -17.25 10.86 -7.20
CA ASP A 325 -17.23 11.12 -5.75
C ASP A 325 -15.77 11.20 -5.26
N TRP A 326 -15.55 11.21 -3.95
CA TRP A 326 -14.22 11.20 -3.34
C TRP A 326 -14.25 10.49 -1.98
N TRP A 327 -13.06 9.99 -1.57
CA TRP A 327 -12.82 9.55 -0.20
C TRP A 327 -11.40 9.94 0.23
N ARG A 328 -11.12 9.80 1.51
CA ARG A 328 -9.82 10.07 2.11
C ARG A 328 -9.39 8.89 2.97
N GLU A 329 -8.14 8.55 2.89
CA GLU A 329 -7.52 7.51 3.69
C GLU A 329 -6.43 8.11 4.56
N TYR A 330 -6.45 7.79 5.84
CA TYR A 330 -5.43 8.18 6.81
C TYR A 330 -4.60 6.96 7.15
N LEU A 331 -3.27 7.06 6.95
CA LEU A 331 -2.34 6.03 7.40
C LEU A 331 -1.99 6.26 8.86
N LEU A 332 -2.28 5.27 9.67
CA LEU A 332 -2.02 5.22 11.10
C LEU A 332 -0.86 4.28 11.37
N TYR A 333 0.04 4.66 12.26
CA TYR A 333 1.16 3.83 12.65
C TYR A 333 1.23 3.67 14.17
N SER A 334 1.48 2.42 14.61
CA SER A 334 1.78 2.04 15.99
C SER A 334 3.10 1.29 16.04
N PRO A 335 4.06 1.66 16.90
CA PRO A 335 5.32 0.94 17.05
C PRO A 335 5.16 -0.53 17.47
N SER A 336 4.04 -0.87 18.13
CA SER A 336 3.78 -2.21 18.63
C SER A 336 2.83 -3.04 17.76
N GLN A 337 2.06 -2.40 16.87
CA GLN A 337 1.01 -3.06 16.10
C GLN A 337 1.15 -2.87 14.58
N GLY A 338 2.11 -2.04 14.12
CA GLY A 338 2.28 -1.73 12.71
C GLY A 338 1.29 -0.69 12.18
N PHE A 339 0.77 -0.88 10.99
CA PHE A 339 -0.04 0.10 10.27
C PHE A 339 -1.53 -0.26 10.29
N LEU A 340 -2.36 0.77 10.22
CA LEU A 340 -3.80 0.69 10.00
C LEU A 340 -4.24 1.82 9.07
N TRP A 341 -5.37 1.65 8.43
CA TRP A 341 -6.00 2.67 7.62
C TRP A 341 -7.33 3.09 8.22
N LEU A 342 -7.57 4.40 8.24
CA LEU A 342 -8.87 4.96 8.58
C LEU A 342 -9.39 5.70 7.35
N VAL A 343 -10.54 5.28 6.84
CA VAL A 343 -11.13 5.79 5.60
C VAL A 343 -12.32 6.70 5.93
N GLU A 344 -12.34 7.88 5.33
CA GLU A 344 -13.43 8.86 5.42
C GLU A 344 -14.04 9.04 4.03
N THR A 345 -15.35 8.87 3.91
CA THR A 345 -16.07 9.13 2.64
C THR A 345 -16.59 10.56 2.58
N SER A 346 -16.98 11.02 1.40
CA SER A 346 -17.65 12.29 1.16
C SER A 346 -18.91 12.49 2.02
N GLN A 347 -19.60 11.40 2.37
CA GLN A 347 -20.78 11.38 3.24
C GLN A 347 -20.43 11.38 4.74
N ASN A 348 -19.15 11.61 5.10
CA ASN A 348 -18.66 11.59 6.48
C ASN A 348 -18.91 10.24 7.19
N LYS A 349 -18.87 9.14 6.46
CA LYS A 349 -18.83 7.78 7.00
C LYS A 349 -17.37 7.37 7.17
N TRP A 350 -17.11 6.67 8.28
CA TRP A 350 -15.75 6.25 8.64
C TRP A 350 -15.65 4.74 8.70
N THR A 351 -14.52 4.25 8.26
CA THR A 351 -14.24 2.80 8.20
C THR A 351 -12.79 2.56 8.62
N LEU A 352 -12.56 1.59 9.48
CA LEU A 352 -11.23 1.06 9.76
C LEU A 352 -10.92 -0.02 8.75
N SER A 353 -9.81 0.11 8.03
CA SER A 353 -9.35 -0.83 7.02
C SER A 353 -8.05 -1.49 7.47
N GLU A 354 -8.05 -2.82 7.44
CA GLU A 354 -6.94 -3.68 7.85
C GLU A 354 -6.50 -4.53 6.66
N THR A 355 -5.23 -4.54 6.34
CA THR A 355 -4.68 -5.41 5.29
C THR A 355 -4.87 -6.88 5.67
N LEU A 356 -5.40 -7.70 4.75
CA LEU A 356 -5.57 -9.11 4.99
C LEU A 356 -4.26 -9.88 4.83
N THR A 357 -3.79 -10.44 5.92
CA THR A 357 -2.67 -11.40 5.91
C THR A 357 -3.06 -12.74 5.27
N GLN A 358 -4.33 -13.12 5.41
CA GLN A 358 -4.87 -14.32 4.75
C GLN A 358 -5.58 -13.92 3.44
N PHE A 359 -5.05 -14.41 2.33
CA PHE A 359 -5.67 -14.19 1.02
C PHE A 359 -7.02 -14.91 0.95
N PRO A 360 -8.11 -14.26 0.48
CA PRO A 360 -9.41 -14.90 0.41
C PRO A 360 -9.39 -16.14 -0.50
N THR A 361 -10.05 -17.21 -0.09
CA THR A 361 -10.32 -18.32 -1.00
C THR A 361 -11.30 -17.85 -2.07
N LEU A 362 -10.88 -17.87 -3.33
CA LEU A 362 -11.69 -17.41 -4.44
C LEU A 362 -12.48 -18.57 -5.06
N THR A 363 -13.67 -18.27 -5.59
CA THR A 363 -14.45 -19.16 -6.47
C THR A 363 -13.94 -19.05 -7.91
N ASP A 364 -14.47 -19.91 -8.81
CA ASP A 364 -14.15 -19.87 -10.25
C ASP A 364 -14.42 -18.49 -10.89
N ASN A 365 -15.36 -17.72 -10.34
CA ASN A 365 -15.65 -16.36 -10.77
C ASN A 365 -14.79 -15.29 -10.04
N ARG A 366 -13.74 -15.70 -9.32
CA ARG A 366 -12.85 -14.82 -8.54
C ARG A 366 -13.55 -14.01 -7.45
N ILE A 367 -14.70 -14.47 -6.99
CA ILE A 367 -15.42 -13.90 -5.85
C ILE A 367 -14.95 -14.61 -4.58
N PRO A 368 -14.66 -13.91 -3.47
CA PRO A 368 -14.35 -14.58 -2.21
C PRO A 368 -15.47 -15.56 -1.80
N LYS A 369 -15.08 -16.75 -1.35
CA LYS A 369 -16.03 -17.78 -0.93
C LYS A 369 -16.96 -17.25 0.18
N ASN A 370 -18.25 -17.55 0.06
CA ASN A 370 -19.30 -17.07 0.97
C ASN A 370 -19.44 -15.54 1.00
N ALA A 371 -19.07 -14.87 -0.09
CA ALA A 371 -19.25 -13.43 -0.27
C ALA A 371 -20.08 -13.16 -1.52
N TYR A 372 -20.66 -11.98 -1.61
CA TYR A 372 -21.26 -11.47 -2.83
C TYR A 372 -20.67 -10.10 -3.15
N LYS A 373 -20.56 -9.81 -4.44
CA LYS A 373 -20.02 -8.56 -4.93
C LYS A 373 -21.00 -7.42 -4.66
N LEU A 374 -20.49 -6.34 -4.12
CA LEU A 374 -21.26 -5.11 -3.91
C LEU A 374 -21.20 -4.22 -5.14
N TYR A 375 -20.00 -3.70 -5.43
CA TYR A 375 -19.76 -2.80 -6.56
C TYR A 375 -18.26 -2.74 -6.90
N ASP A 376 -17.97 -2.19 -8.07
CA ASP A 376 -16.62 -1.86 -8.53
C ASP A 376 -16.49 -0.35 -8.65
N TYR A 377 -15.29 0.15 -8.47
CA TYR A 377 -14.96 1.56 -8.67
C TYR A 377 -13.47 1.75 -8.92
N GLY A 378 -13.10 2.91 -9.39
CA GLY A 378 -11.72 3.33 -9.48
C GLY A 378 -11.38 4.38 -8.44
N GLY A 379 -10.12 4.45 -8.05
CA GLY A 379 -9.58 5.53 -7.26
C GLY A 379 -8.40 6.17 -7.95
N ARG A 380 -8.45 7.49 -8.14
CA ARG A 380 -7.32 8.28 -8.60
C ARG A 380 -6.81 9.15 -7.46
N VAL A 381 -5.52 9.03 -7.13
CA VAL A 381 -4.89 9.90 -6.14
C VAL A 381 -4.96 11.34 -6.62
N SER A 382 -5.68 12.20 -5.89
CA SER A 382 -5.75 13.62 -6.16
C SER A 382 -4.86 14.46 -5.23
N TYR A 383 -4.62 13.93 -4.03
CA TYR A 383 -3.80 14.59 -3.01
C TYR A 383 -3.20 13.55 -2.08
N ALA A 384 -1.96 13.75 -1.69
CA ALA A 384 -1.33 12.98 -0.62
C ALA A 384 -0.44 13.89 0.22
N ALA A 385 -0.35 13.64 1.51
CA ALA A 385 0.49 14.36 2.44
C ALA A 385 0.98 13.47 3.57
N GLY A 386 2.18 13.73 4.07
CA GLY A 386 2.78 12.98 5.17
C GLY A 386 3.70 11.87 4.70
N ALA A 387 3.81 10.83 5.52
CA ALA A 387 4.80 9.77 5.35
C ALA A 387 4.10 8.45 5.00
N PHE A 388 4.63 7.74 3.99
CA PHE A 388 4.13 6.46 3.52
C PHE A 388 5.29 5.47 3.40
N TYR A 389 5.04 4.20 3.58
CA TYR A 389 6.05 3.13 3.41
C TYR A 389 6.19 2.67 1.95
N TRP A 390 5.38 3.22 1.03
CA TRP A 390 5.51 3.06 -0.41
C TRP A 390 5.42 4.42 -1.09
N HIS A 391 5.76 4.46 -2.38
CA HIS A 391 5.67 5.66 -3.19
C HIS A 391 4.23 5.88 -3.65
N ILE A 392 3.69 7.07 -3.42
CA ILE A 392 2.36 7.48 -3.85
C ILE A 392 2.45 8.79 -4.62
N ARG A 393 1.83 8.84 -5.79
CA ARG A 393 1.84 10.01 -6.66
C ARG A 393 0.42 10.45 -7.00
N ALA A 394 0.23 11.76 -7.14
CA ALA A 394 -0.99 12.28 -7.72
C ALA A 394 -1.17 11.75 -9.15
N GLY A 395 -2.35 11.25 -9.44
CA GLY A 395 -2.67 10.58 -10.70
C GLY A 395 -2.55 9.06 -10.68
N ASP A 396 -1.95 8.45 -9.64
CA ASP A 396 -1.94 6.99 -9.49
C ASP A 396 -3.38 6.46 -9.45
N ILE A 397 -3.64 5.39 -10.20
CA ILE A 397 -4.97 4.80 -10.33
C ILE A 397 -4.96 3.39 -9.77
N THR A 398 -5.97 3.10 -8.97
CA THR A 398 -6.24 1.77 -8.40
C THR A 398 -7.68 1.37 -8.74
N TYR A 399 -7.88 0.12 -9.12
CA TYR A 399 -9.20 -0.47 -9.35
C TYR A 399 -9.62 -1.24 -8.10
N TYR A 400 -10.81 -0.95 -7.61
CA TYR A 400 -11.36 -1.54 -6.39
C TYR A 400 -12.55 -2.44 -6.71
N GLN A 401 -12.67 -3.52 -5.95
CA GLN A 401 -13.83 -4.40 -5.95
C GLN A 401 -14.22 -4.70 -4.51
N ASP A 402 -15.43 -4.33 -4.16
CA ASP A 402 -15.97 -4.52 -2.82
C ASP A 402 -16.91 -5.71 -2.74
N TYR A 403 -16.79 -6.47 -1.68
CA TYR A 403 -17.56 -7.68 -1.41
C TYR A 403 -18.09 -7.67 0.01
N GLN A 404 -19.28 -8.23 0.23
CA GLN A 404 -19.83 -8.49 1.54
C GLN A 404 -19.64 -9.95 1.90
N GLN A 405 -19.01 -10.23 3.05
CA GLN A 405 -18.83 -11.57 3.61
C GLN A 405 -19.33 -11.57 5.06
N GLY A 406 -20.54 -12.03 5.32
CA GLY A 406 -21.20 -11.88 6.61
C GLY A 406 -21.35 -10.40 6.98
N GLU A 407 -20.83 -10.00 8.14
CA GLU A 407 -20.82 -8.60 8.59
C GLU A 407 -19.60 -7.80 8.09
N ALA A 408 -18.60 -8.46 7.52
CA ALA A 408 -17.38 -7.84 7.06
C ALA A 408 -17.49 -7.42 5.59
N LYS A 409 -16.99 -6.24 5.27
CA LYS A 409 -16.75 -5.80 3.91
C LYS A 409 -15.29 -6.09 3.55
N LEU A 410 -15.06 -6.81 2.44
CA LEU A 410 -13.74 -7.05 1.87
C LEU A 410 -13.56 -6.16 0.65
N SER A 411 -12.38 -5.58 0.50
CA SER A 411 -12.01 -4.81 -0.69
C SER A 411 -10.77 -5.41 -1.34
N ALA A 412 -10.88 -5.74 -2.62
CA ALA A 412 -9.76 -6.04 -3.48
C ALA A 412 -9.26 -4.74 -4.13
N GLN A 413 -7.98 -4.46 -4.00
CA GLN A 413 -7.31 -3.31 -4.60
C GLN A 413 -6.34 -3.83 -5.65
N ARG A 414 -6.54 -3.43 -6.89
CA ARG A 414 -5.74 -3.90 -8.01
C ARG A 414 -5.11 -2.76 -8.79
N THR A 415 -3.81 -2.88 -8.98
CA THR A 415 -3.01 -2.10 -9.93
C THR A 415 -2.50 -3.01 -11.06
N LEU A 416 -1.64 -2.53 -11.93
CA LEU A 416 -0.96 -3.36 -12.92
C LEU A 416 -0.01 -4.39 -12.30
N GLN A 417 0.55 -4.08 -11.12
CA GLN A 417 1.59 -4.85 -10.48
C GLN A 417 1.13 -5.62 -9.24
N GLU A 418 0.01 -5.22 -8.63
CA GLU A 418 -0.37 -5.73 -7.31
C GLU A 418 -1.88 -6.00 -7.21
N LEU A 419 -2.22 -7.07 -6.48
CA LEU A 419 -3.55 -7.33 -5.93
C LEU A 419 -3.44 -7.46 -4.41
N ALA A 420 -3.94 -6.46 -3.70
CA ALA A 420 -4.05 -6.47 -2.24
C ALA A 420 -5.50 -6.66 -1.79
N TRP A 421 -5.69 -7.16 -0.59
CA TRP A 421 -7.00 -7.33 0.04
C TRP A 421 -7.02 -6.65 1.40
N SER A 422 -8.13 -5.99 1.69
CA SER A 422 -8.39 -5.41 3.00
C SER A 422 -9.75 -5.80 3.54
N LYS A 423 -9.85 -5.83 4.87
CA LYS A 423 -11.09 -5.97 5.61
C LYS A 423 -11.48 -4.61 6.16
N ASN A 424 -12.72 -4.22 5.91
CA ASN A 424 -13.25 -2.92 6.25
C ASN A 424 -14.33 -3.05 7.32
N THR A 425 -14.16 -2.34 8.44
CA THR A 425 -15.08 -2.34 9.56
C THR A 425 -15.63 -0.93 9.78
N PRO A 426 -16.94 -0.71 9.75
CA PRO A 426 -17.53 0.60 10.00
C PRO A 426 -17.15 1.15 11.37
N VAL A 427 -16.85 2.44 11.44
CA VAL A 427 -16.49 3.16 12.67
C VAL A 427 -17.53 4.24 12.94
N SER A 428 -18.18 4.15 14.10
CA SER A 428 -19.12 5.18 14.54
C SER A 428 -18.39 6.47 14.96
N ARG A 429 -19.06 7.61 14.84
CA ARG A 429 -18.54 8.90 15.34
C ARG A 429 -18.15 8.85 16.82
N LYS A 430 -18.90 8.10 17.62
CA LYS A 430 -18.60 7.89 19.05
C LYS A 430 -17.29 7.16 19.27
N GLN A 431 -17.00 6.11 18.47
CA GLN A 431 -15.72 5.42 18.51
C GLN A 431 -14.58 6.33 18.11
N LEU A 432 -14.77 7.10 17.01
CA LEU A 432 -13.77 8.05 16.52
C LEU A 432 -13.42 9.10 17.58
N ALA A 433 -14.46 9.68 18.21
CA ALA A 433 -14.30 10.62 19.32
C ALA A 433 -13.56 10.01 20.53
N THR A 434 -13.85 8.74 20.83
CA THR A 434 -13.17 8.01 21.91
C THR A 434 -11.71 7.76 21.56
N TRP A 435 -11.41 7.42 20.32
CA TRP A 435 -10.04 7.08 19.90
C TRP A 435 -9.13 8.30 19.82
N PHE A 436 -9.60 9.40 19.21
CA PHE A 436 -8.78 10.58 18.88
C PHE A 436 -9.16 11.85 19.66
N GLN A 437 -10.11 11.78 20.58
CA GLN A 437 -10.68 12.97 21.24
C GLN A 437 -11.23 13.99 20.22
N PHE A 438 -11.72 13.49 19.11
CA PHE A 438 -12.19 14.23 17.94
C PHE A 438 -13.72 14.13 17.89
N ASP A 439 -14.41 15.23 18.03
CA ASP A 439 -15.89 15.21 18.11
C ASP A 439 -16.58 15.24 16.74
N GLY A 440 -15.80 15.26 15.65
CA GLY A 440 -16.33 15.28 14.29
C GLY A 440 -17.09 16.57 13.92
N SER A 441 -17.33 17.47 14.90
CA SER A 441 -18.11 18.70 14.69
C SER A 441 -17.30 19.81 14.04
N ASN A 442 -15.97 19.72 14.11
CA ASN A 442 -15.02 20.65 13.49
C ASN A 442 -14.53 20.22 12.11
N ALA A 443 -15.13 19.19 11.50
CA ALA A 443 -14.93 19.01 10.07
C ALA A 443 -15.35 20.35 9.42
N PRO A 444 -14.45 21.05 8.70
CA PRO A 444 -14.87 22.20 7.94
C PRO A 444 -16.08 21.74 7.14
N ARG A 445 -17.23 22.40 7.35
CA ARG A 445 -18.38 22.17 6.48
C ARG A 445 -17.85 22.47 5.10
N TYR A 446 -17.55 21.42 4.34
CA TYR A 446 -17.33 21.55 2.92
C TYR A 446 -18.61 22.18 2.39
N THR A 447 -18.59 23.47 2.22
CA THR A 447 -19.59 24.13 1.40
C THR A 447 -19.37 23.49 0.05
N ALA A 448 -20.35 22.73 -0.37
CA ALA A 448 -20.41 22.00 -1.62
C ALA A 448 -20.23 22.98 -2.80
N GLN A 449 -18.98 23.36 -3.09
CA GLN A 449 -18.62 24.23 -4.20
C GLN A 449 -18.19 23.47 -5.45
N MET A 450 -18.37 22.13 -5.43
CA MET A 450 -18.25 21.27 -6.63
C MET A 450 -19.39 20.26 -6.77
N GLN A 451 -20.54 20.51 -6.16
CA GLN A 451 -21.74 20.03 -6.80
C GLN A 451 -21.97 21.01 -7.98
N PRO A 452 -22.12 20.52 -9.23
CA PRO A 452 -22.77 21.36 -10.22
C PRO A 452 -24.07 21.80 -9.55
N ASP A 453 -24.26 23.12 -9.39
CA ASP A 453 -25.46 23.67 -8.78
C ASP A 453 -26.65 22.86 -9.27
N PRO A 454 -27.50 22.33 -8.38
CA PRO A 454 -28.68 21.60 -8.82
C PRO A 454 -29.36 22.52 -9.80
N VAL A 455 -29.47 22.09 -11.07
CA VAL A 455 -29.98 22.89 -12.17
C VAL A 455 -31.25 23.52 -11.64
N SER A 456 -31.21 24.82 -11.40
CA SER A 456 -32.29 25.50 -10.64
C SER A 456 -33.58 25.17 -11.37
N ARG A 457 -34.67 24.93 -10.62
CA ARG A 457 -35.96 24.60 -11.21
C ARG A 457 -36.39 25.60 -12.29
N GLN A 458 -35.91 26.84 -12.17
CA GLN A 458 -36.04 27.88 -13.18
C GLN A 458 -35.22 27.57 -14.44
N MET A 459 -34.06 27.02 -14.30
CA MET A 459 -33.19 26.67 -15.44
C MET A 459 -33.68 25.43 -16.20
N VAL A 460 -34.28 24.46 -15.48
CA VAL A 460 -34.98 23.31 -16.11
C VAL A 460 -36.15 23.80 -16.95
N TRP A 461 -37.00 24.69 -16.39
CA TRP A 461 -38.12 25.25 -17.12
C TRP A 461 -37.70 26.16 -18.27
N LEU A 462 -36.57 26.86 -18.13
CA LEU A 462 -35.98 27.65 -19.23
C LEU A 462 -35.52 26.71 -20.38
N MET A 463 -34.82 25.59 -20.05
CA MET A 463 -34.40 24.61 -21.04
C MET A 463 -35.59 23.94 -21.73
N VAL A 464 -36.63 23.58 -20.99
CA VAL A 464 -37.89 23.04 -21.53
C VAL A 464 -38.54 24.07 -22.48
N GLY A 465 -38.59 25.33 -22.08
CA GLY A 465 -39.12 26.43 -22.90
C GLY A 465 -38.36 26.64 -24.20
N ILE A 466 -37.02 26.65 -24.12
CA ILE A 466 -36.14 26.74 -25.31
C ILE A 466 -36.32 25.53 -26.22
N PHE A 467 -36.39 24.30 -25.65
CA PHE A 467 -36.62 23.07 -26.41
C PHE A 467 -37.93 23.10 -27.18
N ILE A 468 -39.04 23.53 -26.53
CA ILE A 468 -40.35 23.67 -27.18
C ILE A 468 -40.26 24.71 -28.28
N LEU A 469 -39.70 25.88 -28.01
CA LEU A 469 -39.61 27.01 -28.94
C LEU A 469 -38.81 26.65 -30.22
N LEU A 470 -37.72 25.90 -30.07
CA LEU A 470 -36.91 25.42 -31.21
C LEU A 470 -37.61 24.36 -32.05
N ASN A 471 -38.53 23.60 -31.46
CA ASN A 471 -39.26 22.54 -32.18
C ASN A 471 -40.56 23.02 -32.84
N ILE A 472 -41.11 24.19 -32.47
CA ILE A 472 -42.33 24.74 -33.09
C ILE A 472 -42.23 24.84 -34.63
N PRO A 473 -41.13 25.37 -35.27
CA PRO A 473 -41.06 25.44 -36.72
C PRO A 473 -41.04 24.08 -37.41
N ALA A 474 -40.46 23.05 -36.74
CA ALA A 474 -40.45 21.68 -37.27
C ALA A 474 -41.88 21.08 -37.19
N TRP A 475 -42.58 21.23 -36.07
CA TRP A 475 -43.92 20.72 -35.87
C TRP A 475 -44.96 21.36 -36.82
N LEU A 476 -44.78 22.64 -37.16
CA LEU A 476 -45.66 23.34 -38.13
C LEU A 476 -45.47 22.88 -39.58
N LYS A 477 -44.42 22.16 -39.90
CA LYS A 477 -44.11 21.66 -41.22
C LYS A 477 -44.30 20.15 -41.37
N MET A 478 -44.63 19.43 -40.31
CA MET A 478 -44.81 17.99 -40.34
C MET A 478 -46.22 17.58 -40.79
N ASN A 479 -46.28 16.40 -41.44
CA ASN A 479 -47.57 15.77 -41.77
C ASN A 479 -48.17 15.14 -40.53
N ASP A 480 -49.49 14.91 -40.51
CA ASP A 480 -50.25 14.46 -39.33
C ASP A 480 -49.68 13.16 -38.68
N ASP A 481 -49.19 12.23 -39.46
CA ASP A 481 -48.61 10.96 -38.97
C ASP A 481 -47.29 11.16 -38.23
N ASP A 482 -46.42 11.99 -38.79
CA ASP A 482 -45.09 12.30 -38.18
C ASP A 482 -45.20 13.26 -36.99
N PHE A 483 -46.20 14.12 -36.97
CA PHE A 483 -46.47 15.07 -35.89
C PHE A 483 -46.80 14.36 -34.58
N GLY A 484 -47.65 13.32 -34.64
CA GLY A 484 -48.02 12.52 -33.45
C GLY A 484 -46.82 11.83 -32.83
N PHE A 485 -45.96 11.20 -33.61
CA PHE A 485 -44.74 10.55 -33.10
C PHE A 485 -43.74 11.55 -32.51
N SER A 486 -43.51 12.70 -33.17
CA SER A 486 -42.64 13.76 -32.68
C SER A 486 -43.11 14.38 -31.37
N LEU A 487 -44.43 14.52 -31.19
CA LEU A 487 -45.02 15.01 -29.94
C LEU A 487 -44.81 14.05 -28.76
N VAL A 488 -44.97 12.75 -28.98
CA VAL A 488 -44.72 11.71 -27.98
C VAL A 488 -43.23 11.68 -27.60
N LEU A 489 -42.33 11.71 -28.57
CA LEU A 489 -40.88 11.73 -28.32
C LEU A 489 -40.46 13.00 -27.55
N SER A 490 -40.98 14.15 -27.91
CA SER A 490 -40.75 15.42 -27.23
C SER A 490 -41.28 15.41 -25.79
N GLY A 491 -42.45 14.77 -25.55
CA GLY A 491 -43.01 14.56 -24.24
C GLY A 491 -42.13 13.69 -23.35
N VAL A 492 -41.54 12.62 -23.90
CA VAL A 492 -40.59 11.76 -23.20
C VAL A 492 -39.31 12.54 -22.82
N ILE A 493 -38.77 13.35 -23.75
CA ILE A 493 -37.59 14.17 -23.47
C ILE A 493 -37.86 15.19 -22.37
N VAL A 494 -39.01 15.89 -22.44
CA VAL A 494 -39.43 16.84 -21.39
C VAL A 494 -39.62 16.14 -20.03
N TYR A 495 -40.24 14.95 -20.04
CA TYR A 495 -40.39 14.12 -18.84
C TYR A 495 -39.04 13.77 -18.22
N ILE A 496 -38.08 13.30 -19.03
CA ILE A 496 -36.70 12.97 -18.57
C ILE A 496 -36.02 14.22 -17.98
N LEU A 497 -36.09 15.39 -18.65
CA LEU A 497 -35.50 16.64 -18.18
C LEU A 497 -36.08 17.12 -16.83
N ILE A 498 -37.39 16.93 -16.62
CA ILE A 498 -38.06 17.31 -15.38
C ILE A 498 -37.71 16.31 -14.24
N HIS A 499 -37.59 15.02 -14.54
CA HIS A 499 -37.39 13.98 -13.52
C HIS A 499 -35.91 13.74 -13.23
N ALA A 500 -34.98 13.98 -14.16
CA ALA A 500 -33.54 13.96 -13.89
C ALA A 500 -33.10 14.97 -12.82
N GLY A 501 -33.95 15.99 -12.55
CA GLY A 501 -33.77 16.95 -11.44
C GLY A 501 -34.47 16.55 -10.14
N ARG A 502 -35.26 15.46 -10.12
CA ARG A 502 -36.15 15.11 -9.01
C ARG A 502 -35.70 13.96 -8.13
N ASP A 503 -34.90 13.06 -8.64
CA ASP A 503 -34.53 11.78 -7.98
C ASP A 503 -33.48 11.89 -6.86
N ARG A 504 -33.22 13.06 -6.29
CA ARG A 504 -32.24 13.26 -5.20
C ARG A 504 -32.74 14.00 -3.97
N SER A 505 -34.02 14.24 -3.81
CA SER A 505 -34.53 15.03 -2.68
C SER A 505 -35.61 14.37 -1.82
N GLU A 506 -35.90 13.11 -2.00
CA GLU A 506 -36.99 12.43 -1.24
C GLU A 506 -36.52 11.35 -0.23
N ASP A 507 -35.19 11.14 -0.02
CA ASP A 507 -34.69 10.15 0.95
C ASP A 507 -34.13 10.76 2.27
N ASP A 508 -34.36 12.05 2.55
CA ASP A 508 -33.80 12.71 3.74
C ASP A 508 -34.84 13.05 4.86
N ASP A 509 -36.04 12.54 4.81
CA ASP A 509 -37.00 12.65 5.92
C ASP A 509 -37.55 11.27 6.29
N ASP A 510 -36.80 10.47 7.08
CA ASP A 510 -37.32 9.58 8.14
C ASP A 510 -36.13 8.92 8.92
N ASP A 511 -36.05 9.30 10.24
CA ASP A 511 -35.31 8.76 11.40
C ASP A 511 -33.81 9.01 11.52
#